data_d7d9c1f6fc457c612406b555b2539691
#
_entry.id   d7d9c1f6fc457c612406b555b2539691
#
_cell.length_a   1.000
_cell.length_b   1.000
_cell.length_c   1.000
_cell.angle_alpha   90.00
_cell.angle_beta   90.00
_cell.angle_gamma   90.00
#
_symmetry.space_group_name_H-M   'P 1'
#
loop_
_entity.id
_entity.type
_entity.pdbx_description
1 polymer ?
#
loop_
_entity_poly.entity_id
_entity_poly.type
_entity_poly.pdbx_seq_one_letter_code
_entity_poly.pdbx_strand_id
1 'polypeptide(L)'
;MATMPESEPPASGTRTPPQTNSDTFWTAAELGSGLSELDRAECLELLAAKFVGRIAYVGDTGPRILPVNYISEDCVIFRTVPDGEIFRYALNSTCAFEIDEIEEFFESGWSVVAVGRMEPATEDDFAHMRFGRLPEPWAAGDRSMFVRLPCEHVSGRRVIGRGR
;
A
#
# COMPACT_ATOMS: atom_id res chain seq x y z
N MET A 1 43.51 47.42 -30.03
CA MET A 1 42.15 47.22 -29.51
C MET A 1 41.78 45.81 -29.89
N ALA A 2 42.06 44.86 -28.97
CA ALA A 2 41.96 43.44 -29.21
C ALA A 2 40.65 42.94 -28.55
N THR A 3 39.76 42.38 -29.35
CA THR A 3 38.49 41.78 -28.93
C THR A 3 38.77 40.40 -28.33
N MET A 4 38.37 40.22 -27.07
CA MET A 4 38.38 38.91 -26.38
C MET A 4 37.23 38.04 -26.92
N PRO A 5 37.42 36.71 -27.08
CA PRO A 5 36.34 35.82 -27.42
C PRO A 5 35.53 35.47 -26.14
N GLU A 6 34.21 35.54 -26.32
CA GLU A 6 33.18 35.13 -25.37
C GLU A 6 33.26 33.61 -25.17
N SER A 7 33.42 33.17 -23.92
CA SER A 7 33.37 31.75 -23.56
C SER A 7 31.92 31.28 -23.42
N GLU A 8 31.51 30.33 -24.27
CA GLU A 8 30.26 29.59 -24.13
C GLU A 8 30.21 28.83 -22.77
N PRO A 9 29.02 28.81 -22.09
CA PRO A 9 28.85 27.98 -20.92
C PRO A 9 28.72 26.51 -21.32
N PRO A 10 29.17 25.55 -20.49
CA PRO A 10 29.07 24.14 -20.81
C PRO A 10 27.60 23.66 -20.82
N ALA A 11 27.29 22.87 -21.83
CA ALA A 11 25.98 22.24 -22.00
C ALA A 11 25.57 21.48 -20.73
N SER A 12 24.38 21.79 -20.24
CA SER A 12 23.74 21.10 -19.13
C SER A 12 23.47 19.63 -19.54
N GLY A 13 24.31 18.73 -19.05
CA GLY A 13 24.08 17.31 -19.15
C GLY A 13 22.75 16.95 -18.46
N THR A 14 21.77 16.61 -19.25
CA THR A 14 20.52 16.00 -18.78
C THR A 14 20.88 14.69 -18.08
N ARG A 15 20.90 14.69 -16.75
CA ARG A 15 20.95 13.45 -15.97
C ARG A 15 19.65 12.72 -16.27
N THR A 16 19.72 11.66 -17.05
CA THR A 16 18.68 10.65 -17.12
C THR A 16 18.54 10.06 -15.72
N PRO A 17 17.35 10.16 -15.08
CA PRO A 17 17.17 9.49 -13.80
C PRO A 17 17.36 7.99 -14.01
N PRO A 18 17.92 7.26 -13.04
CA PRO A 18 18.04 5.82 -13.12
C PRO A 18 16.65 5.24 -13.35
N GLN A 19 16.51 4.36 -14.32
CA GLN A 19 15.28 3.59 -14.52
C GLN A 19 15.16 2.63 -13.33
N THR A 20 14.44 3.06 -12.31
CA THR A 20 14.00 2.18 -11.23
C THR A 20 12.99 1.21 -11.83
N ASN A 21 13.22 -0.09 -11.63
CA ASN A 21 12.16 -1.09 -11.75
C ASN A 21 10.96 -0.56 -10.97
N SER A 22 9.82 -0.41 -11.63
CA SER A 22 8.66 0.35 -11.17
C SER A 22 7.95 -0.22 -9.93
N ASP A 23 8.47 -1.29 -9.33
CA ASP A 23 7.83 -1.99 -8.22
C ASP A 23 8.65 -2.02 -6.92
N THR A 24 9.85 -1.45 -6.88
CA THR A 24 10.67 -1.42 -5.68
C THR A 24 10.51 -0.08 -4.95
N PHE A 25 9.80 -0.08 -3.83
CA PHE A 25 9.60 1.09 -2.96
C PHE A 25 10.82 1.42 -2.10
N TRP A 26 11.80 0.51 -2.01
CA TRP A 26 12.94 0.61 -1.10
C TRP A 26 14.26 0.61 -1.87
N THR A 27 15.19 1.43 -1.40
CA THR A 27 16.56 1.43 -1.94
C THR A 27 17.38 0.32 -1.27
N ALA A 28 18.44 -0.15 -1.94
CA ALA A 28 19.37 -1.12 -1.37
C ALA A 28 20.01 -0.62 -0.05
N ALA A 29 20.08 0.69 0.15
CA ALA A 29 20.59 1.31 1.38
C ALA A 29 19.59 1.21 2.54
N GLU A 30 18.28 1.21 2.25
CA GLU A 30 17.22 1.02 3.24
C GLU A 30 17.06 -0.44 3.65
N LEU A 31 17.43 -1.37 2.76
CA LEU A 31 17.43 -2.82 2.99
C LEU A 31 18.69 -3.32 3.73
N GLY A 32 19.22 -2.61 4.70
CA GLY A 32 20.40 -3.01 5.48
C GLY A 32 20.37 -4.48 5.97
N SER A 33 21.44 -4.95 6.62
CA SER A 33 21.52 -6.32 7.12
C SER A 33 20.35 -6.68 8.06
N GLY A 34 19.59 -7.72 7.73
CA GLY A 34 18.43 -8.19 8.50
C GLY A 34 17.08 -7.70 7.99
N LEU A 35 17.04 -6.85 6.96
CA LEU A 35 15.83 -6.49 6.24
C LEU A 35 15.84 -7.14 4.86
N SER A 36 14.76 -7.81 4.48
CA SER A 36 14.55 -8.38 3.15
C SER A 36 13.25 -7.88 2.54
N GLU A 37 13.25 -7.71 1.23
CA GLU A 37 12.05 -7.43 0.45
C GLU A 37 11.25 -8.72 0.24
N LEU A 38 9.93 -8.64 0.32
CA LEU A 38 9.01 -9.72 -0.03
C LEU A 38 8.63 -9.60 -1.51
N ASP A 39 8.55 -10.71 -2.21
CA ASP A 39 8.05 -10.68 -3.55
C ASP A 39 6.52 -10.45 -3.61
N ARG A 40 6.00 -10.14 -4.79
CA ARG A 40 4.57 -9.83 -4.96
C ARG A 40 3.66 -11.00 -4.56
N ALA A 41 4.05 -12.23 -4.89
CA ALA A 41 3.25 -13.42 -4.59
C ALA A 41 3.15 -13.61 -3.07
N GLU A 42 4.27 -13.51 -2.37
CA GLU A 42 4.32 -13.59 -0.90
C GLU A 42 3.50 -12.47 -0.24
N CYS A 43 3.57 -11.25 -0.77
CA CYS A 43 2.75 -10.14 -0.28
C CYS A 43 1.24 -10.43 -0.41
N LEU A 44 0.79 -10.95 -1.55
CA LEU A 44 -0.62 -11.30 -1.77
C LEU A 44 -1.08 -12.46 -0.87
N GLU A 45 -0.23 -13.46 -0.64
CA GLU A 45 -0.51 -14.53 0.31
C GLU A 45 -0.68 -14.01 1.74
N LEU A 46 0.17 -13.10 2.17
CA LEU A 46 0.06 -12.46 3.48
C LEU A 46 -1.21 -11.60 3.59
N LEU A 47 -1.56 -10.85 2.55
CA LEU A 47 -2.81 -10.10 2.48
C LEU A 47 -4.04 -11.03 2.61
N ALA A 48 -4.01 -12.20 1.97
CA ALA A 48 -5.10 -13.17 2.05
C ALA A 48 -5.20 -13.88 3.41
N ALA A 49 -4.11 -13.93 4.18
CA ALA A 49 -4.04 -14.63 5.47
C ALA A 49 -4.55 -13.81 6.66
N LYS A 50 -4.66 -12.48 6.52
CA LYS A 50 -5.10 -11.56 7.58
C LYS A 50 -6.53 -11.07 7.36
N PHE A 51 -7.17 -10.56 8.42
CA PHE A 51 -8.55 -10.08 8.40
C PHE A 51 -8.71 -8.65 8.92
N VAL A 52 -7.63 -8.07 9.42
CA VAL A 52 -7.59 -6.68 9.90
C VAL A 52 -6.37 -6.02 9.28
N GLY A 53 -6.58 -4.85 8.70
CA GLY A 53 -5.52 -4.01 8.16
C GLY A 53 -5.86 -2.54 8.39
N ARG A 54 -5.04 -1.65 7.86
CA ARG A 54 -5.19 -0.21 8.02
C ARG A 54 -5.29 0.46 6.66
N ILE A 55 -6.40 1.16 6.44
CA ILE A 55 -6.54 2.02 5.26
C ILE A 55 -5.98 3.40 5.56
N ALA A 56 -5.12 3.90 4.69
CA ALA A 56 -4.56 5.24 4.74
C ALA A 56 -5.04 6.06 3.54
N TYR A 57 -5.54 7.26 3.79
CA TYR A 57 -6.04 8.19 2.79
C TYR A 57 -5.85 9.65 3.27
N VAL A 58 -6.11 10.60 2.40
CA VAL A 58 -6.05 12.02 2.73
C VAL A 58 -7.45 12.54 3.00
N GLY A 59 -7.73 12.94 4.23
CA GLY A 59 -8.96 13.63 4.64
C GLY A 59 -8.82 15.15 4.53
N ASP A 60 -9.82 15.89 4.97
CA ASP A 60 -9.84 17.35 4.92
C ASP A 60 -8.74 18.01 5.78
N THR A 61 -8.38 17.37 6.90
CA THR A 61 -7.36 17.88 7.83
C THR A 61 -5.99 17.21 7.68
N GLY A 62 -5.79 16.39 6.64
CA GLY A 62 -4.54 15.69 6.36
C GLY A 62 -4.68 14.16 6.34
N PRO A 63 -3.55 13.44 6.38
CA PRO A 63 -3.53 11.98 6.32
C PRO A 63 -4.32 11.33 7.46
N ARG A 64 -5.08 10.30 7.14
CA ARG A 64 -5.87 9.48 8.05
C ARG A 64 -5.44 8.02 7.93
N ILE A 65 -5.43 7.30 9.06
CA ILE A 65 -5.19 5.86 9.11
C ILE A 65 -6.26 5.24 10.00
N LEU A 66 -7.01 4.29 9.47
CA LEU A 66 -8.09 3.63 10.19
C LEU A 66 -7.99 2.10 10.05
N PRO A 67 -8.15 1.34 11.16
CA PRO A 67 -8.26 -0.11 11.09
C PRO A 67 -9.60 -0.51 10.47
N VAL A 68 -9.58 -1.50 9.59
CA VAL A 68 -10.76 -2.08 8.96
C VAL A 68 -10.65 -3.60 8.91
N ASN A 69 -11.81 -4.28 9.02
CA ASN A 69 -11.90 -5.69 8.70
C ASN A 69 -12.03 -5.84 7.19
N TYR A 70 -11.27 -6.73 6.61
CA TYR A 70 -11.21 -6.90 5.16
C TYR A 70 -11.11 -8.36 4.76
N ILE A 71 -11.25 -8.58 3.48
CA ILE A 71 -10.88 -9.81 2.77
C ILE A 71 -9.99 -9.43 1.59
N SER A 72 -9.12 -10.32 1.17
CA SER A 72 -8.27 -10.10 0.00
C SER A 72 -8.07 -11.39 -0.78
N GLU A 73 -8.15 -11.30 -2.10
CA GLU A 73 -7.60 -12.25 -3.07
C GLU A 73 -6.73 -11.47 -4.06
N ASP A 74 -7.33 -10.82 -5.04
CA ASP A 74 -6.61 -9.95 -6.01
C ASP A 74 -6.73 -8.46 -5.65
N CYS A 75 -7.64 -8.12 -4.75
CA CYS A 75 -7.86 -6.76 -4.24
C CYS A 75 -8.27 -6.82 -2.77
N VAL A 76 -8.09 -5.72 -2.07
CA VAL A 76 -8.60 -5.58 -0.69
C VAL A 76 -10.05 -5.11 -0.75
N ILE A 77 -10.96 -5.84 -0.11
CA ILE A 77 -12.37 -5.47 -0.01
C ILE A 77 -12.76 -5.32 1.45
N PHE A 78 -13.42 -4.22 1.78
CA PHE A 78 -13.96 -3.98 3.11
C PHE A 78 -15.27 -3.20 3.06
N ARG A 79 -15.93 -3.08 4.21
CA ARG A 79 -17.20 -2.37 4.33
C ARG A 79 -17.01 -1.04 5.03
N THR A 80 -17.72 -0.03 4.53
CA THR A 80 -17.74 1.32 5.12
C THR A 80 -19.16 1.85 5.26
N VAL A 81 -19.29 2.93 6.00
CA VAL A 81 -20.54 3.66 6.19
C VAL A 81 -20.83 4.47 4.93
N PRO A 82 -22.03 4.37 4.33
CA PRO A 82 -22.47 5.27 3.28
C PRO A 82 -22.34 6.73 3.77
N ASP A 83 -21.83 7.61 2.91
CA ASP A 83 -21.57 9.04 3.22
C ASP A 83 -20.63 9.29 4.42
N GLY A 84 -19.96 8.25 4.91
CA GLY A 84 -18.95 8.35 5.96
C GLY A 84 -17.63 8.97 5.49
N GLU A 85 -16.67 9.10 6.39
CA GLU A 85 -15.38 9.74 6.11
C GLU A 85 -14.61 9.03 4.99
N ILE A 86 -14.51 7.70 5.02
CA ILE A 86 -13.86 6.91 3.97
C ILE A 86 -14.56 7.12 2.63
N PHE A 87 -15.89 7.11 2.59
CA PHE A 87 -16.65 7.36 1.36
C PHE A 87 -16.32 8.72 0.76
N ARG A 88 -16.28 9.78 1.57
CA ARG A 88 -16.10 11.14 1.08
C ARG A 88 -14.68 11.41 0.59
N TYR A 89 -13.67 10.88 1.24
CA TYR A 89 -12.28 11.25 1.00
C TYR A 89 -11.44 10.18 0.32
N ALA A 90 -11.76 8.91 0.55
CA ALA A 90 -10.97 7.81 0.01
C ALA A 90 -11.53 7.26 -1.31
N LEU A 91 -12.87 7.27 -1.49
CA LEU A 91 -13.48 6.77 -2.72
C LEU A 91 -13.01 7.59 -3.94
N ASN A 92 -12.67 6.88 -5.02
CA ASN A 92 -12.09 7.45 -6.23
C ASN A 92 -10.75 8.20 -6.03
N SER A 93 -10.06 7.95 -4.92
CA SER A 93 -8.75 8.49 -4.61
C SER A 93 -7.70 7.40 -4.49
N THR A 94 -6.44 7.75 -4.68
CA THR A 94 -5.32 6.84 -4.39
C THR A 94 -5.18 6.68 -2.89
N CYS A 95 -5.22 5.43 -2.43
CA CYS A 95 -5.12 5.05 -1.03
C CYS A 95 -4.01 4.03 -0.85
N ALA A 96 -3.51 3.91 0.37
CA ALA A 96 -2.63 2.82 0.76
C ALA A 96 -3.35 1.94 1.80
N PHE A 97 -3.15 0.65 1.70
CA PHE A 97 -3.64 -0.34 2.66
C PHE A 97 -2.46 -1.11 3.21
N GLU A 98 -2.39 -1.23 4.51
CA GLU A 98 -1.26 -1.85 5.20
C GLU A 98 -1.72 -2.97 6.11
N ILE A 99 -0.90 -4.03 6.16
CA ILE A 99 -0.95 -5.09 7.16
C ILE A 99 0.45 -5.36 7.69
N ASP A 100 0.52 -5.79 8.94
CA ASP A 100 1.79 -6.15 9.57
C ASP A 100 1.63 -7.33 10.54
N GLU A 101 2.78 -7.88 10.91
CA GLU A 101 2.96 -8.72 12.09
C GLU A 101 4.31 -8.40 12.69
N ILE A 102 4.30 -7.92 13.93
CA ILE A 102 5.49 -7.48 14.63
C ILE A 102 5.64 -8.29 15.91
N GLU A 103 6.79 -8.94 16.06
CA GLU A 103 7.18 -9.66 17.25
C GLU A 103 8.26 -8.84 17.98
N GLU A 104 7.83 -8.05 18.97
CA GLU A 104 8.70 -7.10 19.67
C GLU A 104 9.83 -7.78 20.43
N PHE A 105 9.58 -8.96 21.01
CA PHE A 105 10.59 -9.68 21.79
C PHE A 105 11.75 -10.16 20.94
N PHE A 106 11.45 -10.66 19.73
CA PHE A 106 12.47 -11.13 18.78
C PHE A 106 12.95 -10.03 17.83
N GLU A 107 12.44 -8.82 17.95
CA GLU A 107 12.75 -7.69 17.08
C GLU A 107 12.59 -8.07 15.59
N SER A 108 11.57 -8.86 15.29
CA SER A 108 11.30 -9.41 13.95
C SER A 108 9.87 -9.11 13.52
N GLY A 109 9.61 -9.27 12.24
CA GLY A 109 8.28 -9.05 11.71
C GLY A 109 8.27 -8.82 10.22
N TRP A 110 7.10 -8.53 9.71
CA TRP A 110 6.90 -8.17 8.32
C TRP A 110 5.77 -7.16 8.18
N SER A 111 5.81 -6.39 7.11
CA SER A 111 4.72 -5.51 6.70
C SER A 111 4.50 -5.58 5.20
N VAL A 112 3.25 -5.42 4.79
CA VAL A 112 2.84 -5.35 3.38
C VAL A 112 2.00 -4.12 3.17
N VAL A 113 2.29 -3.38 2.11
CA VAL A 113 1.53 -2.20 1.68
C VAL A 113 1.01 -2.43 0.27
N ALA A 114 -0.30 -2.29 0.09
CA ALA A 114 -0.95 -2.24 -1.21
C ALA A 114 -1.38 -0.79 -1.50
N VAL A 115 -1.10 -0.32 -2.71
CA VAL A 115 -1.49 1.02 -3.16
C VAL A 115 -2.33 0.87 -4.42
N GLY A 116 -3.44 1.58 -4.46
CA GLY A 116 -4.35 1.58 -5.60
C GLY A 116 -5.40 2.68 -5.50
N ARG A 117 -6.23 2.79 -6.53
CA ARG A 117 -7.38 3.69 -6.52
C ARG A 117 -8.58 2.98 -5.90
N MET A 118 -9.12 3.54 -4.82
CA MET A 118 -10.29 2.95 -4.17
C MET A 118 -11.55 3.17 -5.01
N GLU A 119 -12.33 2.11 -5.17
CA GLU A 119 -13.55 2.07 -5.98
C GLU A 119 -14.70 1.39 -5.22
N PRO A 120 -15.96 1.60 -5.63
CA PRO A 120 -17.04 0.74 -5.16
C PRO A 120 -16.77 -0.71 -5.59
N ALA A 121 -17.02 -1.66 -4.70
CA ALA A 121 -16.96 -3.08 -5.07
C ALA A 121 -18.17 -3.45 -5.94
N THR A 122 -17.96 -4.34 -6.90
CA THR A 122 -18.95 -4.84 -7.84
C THR A 122 -19.36 -6.28 -7.52
N GLU A 123 -20.43 -6.80 -8.14
CA GLU A 123 -20.83 -8.20 -7.99
C GLU A 123 -19.73 -9.16 -8.47
N ASP A 124 -18.99 -8.79 -9.50
CA ASP A 124 -17.88 -9.59 -10.04
C ASP A 124 -16.74 -9.77 -9.02
N ASP A 125 -16.50 -8.78 -8.18
CA ASP A 125 -15.48 -8.87 -7.14
C ASP A 125 -15.78 -9.97 -6.11
N PHE A 126 -17.07 -10.30 -5.94
CA PHE A 126 -17.50 -11.36 -5.02
C PHE A 126 -17.64 -12.72 -5.71
N ALA A 127 -17.88 -12.75 -7.02
CA ALA A 127 -18.08 -13.98 -7.78
C ALA A 127 -16.84 -14.88 -7.80
N HIS A 128 -15.66 -14.30 -7.69
CA HIS A 128 -14.36 -15.00 -7.72
C HIS A 128 -13.84 -15.39 -6.34
N MET A 129 -14.53 -15.00 -5.26
CA MET A 129 -14.08 -15.29 -3.90
C MET A 129 -14.21 -16.78 -3.55
N ARG A 130 -13.07 -17.42 -3.33
CA ARG A 130 -12.95 -18.85 -3.07
C ARG A 130 -13.73 -19.34 -1.85
N PHE A 131 -14.05 -18.49 -0.91
CA PHE A 131 -14.65 -18.88 0.37
C PHE A 131 -16.02 -18.28 0.65
N GLY A 132 -16.59 -17.48 -0.25
CA GLY A 132 -17.93 -16.86 -0.05
C GLY A 132 -18.04 -16.01 1.23
N ARG A 133 -16.91 -15.63 1.81
CA ARG A 133 -16.86 -14.91 3.08
C ARG A 133 -16.83 -13.41 2.81
N LEU A 134 -17.85 -12.71 3.28
CA LEU A 134 -17.87 -11.25 3.24
C LEU A 134 -17.09 -10.68 4.44
N PRO A 135 -16.47 -9.49 4.29
CA PRO A 135 -15.84 -8.82 5.42
C PRO A 135 -16.89 -8.45 6.46
N GLU A 136 -16.71 -8.94 7.69
CA GLU A 136 -17.59 -8.63 8.82
C GLU A 136 -16.95 -7.58 9.70
N PRO A 137 -17.46 -6.33 9.70
CA PRO A 137 -16.96 -5.30 10.60
C PRO A 137 -17.24 -5.65 12.07
N TRP A 138 -16.20 -5.51 12.91
CA TRP A 138 -16.39 -5.68 14.37
C TRP A 138 -17.08 -4.47 15.00
N ALA A 139 -16.97 -3.32 14.37
CA ALA A 139 -17.62 -2.10 14.85
C ALA A 139 -19.10 -2.09 14.48
N ALA A 140 -19.95 -1.76 15.43
CA ALA A 140 -21.39 -1.61 15.22
C ALA A 140 -21.72 -0.44 14.26
N GLY A 141 -22.93 -0.47 13.70
CA GLY A 141 -23.47 0.56 12.81
C GLY A 141 -23.62 0.07 11.36
N ASP A 142 -24.35 0.85 10.58
CA ASP A 142 -24.61 0.52 9.18
C ASP A 142 -23.32 0.71 8.34
N ARG A 143 -22.75 -0.41 7.94
CA ARG A 143 -21.62 -0.49 6.98
C ARG A 143 -22.06 -1.29 5.77
N SER A 144 -23.06 -0.78 5.10
CA SER A 144 -23.70 -1.45 3.95
C SER A 144 -22.91 -1.26 2.64
N MET A 145 -22.01 -0.30 2.58
CA MET A 145 -21.25 -0.03 1.38
C MET A 145 -19.96 -0.86 1.32
N PHE A 146 -19.80 -1.62 0.24
CA PHE A 146 -18.58 -2.34 -0.07
C PHE A 146 -17.69 -1.50 -0.97
N VAL A 147 -16.42 -1.43 -0.61
CA VAL A 147 -15.37 -0.77 -1.40
C VAL A 147 -14.23 -1.73 -1.66
N ARG A 148 -13.58 -1.57 -2.79
CA ARG A 148 -12.39 -2.32 -3.20
C ARG A 148 -11.19 -1.41 -3.37
N LEU A 149 -10.03 -1.91 -3.04
CA LEU A 149 -8.74 -1.32 -3.39
C LEU A 149 -8.00 -2.34 -4.25
N PRO A 150 -7.91 -2.12 -5.58
CA PRO A 150 -7.08 -2.95 -6.43
C PRO A 150 -5.64 -2.93 -5.96
N CYS A 151 -4.98 -4.10 -5.90
CA CYS A 151 -3.58 -4.21 -5.52
C CYS A 151 -2.68 -3.90 -6.72
N GLU A 152 -2.75 -2.66 -7.24
CA GLU A 152 -1.98 -2.20 -8.40
C GLU A 152 -0.49 -2.25 -8.12
N HIS A 153 -0.09 -1.68 -6.98
CA HIS A 153 1.26 -1.72 -6.46
C HIS A 153 1.25 -2.37 -5.09
N VAL A 154 2.00 -3.45 -4.95
CA VAL A 154 2.16 -4.16 -3.69
C VAL A 154 3.63 -4.30 -3.38
N SER A 155 4.01 -3.94 -2.17
CA SER A 155 5.36 -4.09 -1.64
C SER A 155 5.31 -4.64 -0.23
N GLY A 156 6.35 -5.36 0.15
CA GLY A 156 6.47 -5.89 1.49
C GLY A 156 7.92 -6.01 1.91
N ARG A 157 8.12 -6.04 3.21
CA ARG A 157 9.43 -6.23 3.81
C ARG A 157 9.33 -7.12 5.04
N ARG A 158 10.42 -7.85 5.28
CA ARG A 158 10.59 -8.68 6.47
C ARG A 158 11.83 -8.27 7.21
N VAL A 159 11.74 -8.13 8.53
CA VAL A 159 12.86 -7.94 9.43
C VAL A 159 13.12 -9.26 10.14
N ILE A 160 14.35 -9.74 10.07
CA ILE A 160 14.83 -10.88 10.84
C ILE A 160 15.63 -10.32 12.00
N GLY A 161 15.16 -10.52 13.23
CA GLY A 161 15.82 -10.06 14.43
C GLY A 161 17.25 -10.56 14.52
N ARG A 162 18.14 -9.74 15.04
CA ARG A 162 19.49 -10.18 15.42
C ARG A 162 19.30 -11.06 16.65
N GLY A 163 19.43 -12.39 16.49
CA GLY A 163 19.46 -13.30 17.64
C GLY A 163 20.47 -12.79 18.67
N ARG A 164 20.01 -12.54 19.87
CA ARG A 164 20.88 -12.21 21.02
C ARG A 164 21.62 -13.45 21.49
#